data_bee9d6ce245d05b49218f140d56232a1
#
_entry.id   bee9d6ce245d05b49218f140d56232a1
#
_cell.length_a   1.000
_cell.length_b   1.000
_cell.length_c   1.000
_cell.angle_alpha   90.00
_cell.angle_beta   90.00
_cell.angle_gamma   90.00
#
_symmetry.space_group_name_H-M   'P 1'
#
loop_
_entity.id
_entity.type
_entity.pdbx_description
1 polymer ?
#
loop_
_entity_poly.entity_id
_entity_poly.type
_entity_poly.pdbx_seq_one_letter_code
_entity_poly.pdbx_strand_id
1 'polypeptide(L)'
;MRFLRFMLVVTATALSGAVTVAAQVSEGGTPPSFGKAVGAAIDRYVTAPIDVAALLEEDARTPKDVPFRFGYPFDVRLGLDNAGTWEVLADGSRLWRLQIECPGAASINLIFDRFWLPDGARLFIYNADRSHVIGAFTSRNNKDYGSFATQPVRGDVSVLEYWEPAGLNAQPELRVSRIVHAYRNLFARDFLKDFGESGACNNNVRCPEWAAFDPLIRSVALITTGGGFRLCSGAMINNVRQDLTPYFLTANHC
;
A
#
# COMPACT_ATOMS: atom_id res chain seq x y z
N MET A 1 -3.72 62.91 37.17
CA MET A 1 -4.17 61.50 37.17
C MET A 1 -3.99 60.89 35.79
N ARG A 2 -2.94 60.11 35.55
CA ARG A 2 -2.65 59.41 34.28
C ARG A 2 -3.07 57.96 34.41
N PHE A 3 -4.10 57.54 33.68
CA PHE A 3 -4.54 56.14 33.56
C PHE A 3 -3.62 55.40 32.59
N LEU A 4 -2.85 54.44 33.11
CA LEU A 4 -2.03 53.51 32.36
C LEU A 4 -2.92 52.33 31.92
N ARG A 5 -3.23 52.23 30.63
CA ARG A 5 -3.95 51.06 30.06
C ARG A 5 -2.94 49.96 29.80
N PHE A 6 -3.01 48.87 30.59
CA PHE A 6 -2.32 47.64 30.27
C PHE A 6 -3.04 46.90 29.14
N MET A 7 -2.37 46.76 28.03
CA MET A 7 -2.84 45.96 26.91
C MET A 7 -2.31 44.52 27.07
N LEU A 8 -3.20 43.59 27.42
CA LEU A 8 -2.89 42.18 27.53
C LEU A 8 -2.80 41.56 26.14
N VAL A 9 -1.59 41.27 25.65
CA VAL A 9 -1.38 40.54 24.40
C VAL A 9 -1.47 39.05 24.71
N VAL A 10 -2.58 38.42 24.36
CA VAL A 10 -2.76 36.97 24.39
C VAL A 10 -2.12 36.39 23.14
N THR A 11 -0.93 35.86 23.25
CA THR A 11 -0.29 35.06 22.19
C THR A 11 -0.90 33.65 22.21
N ALA A 12 -1.82 33.40 21.26
CA ALA A 12 -2.30 32.05 20.99
C ALA A 12 -1.19 31.26 20.25
N THR A 13 -0.46 30.43 20.98
CA THR A 13 0.42 29.42 20.38
C THR A 13 -0.44 28.31 19.79
N ALA A 14 -0.62 28.35 18.47
CA ALA A 14 -1.17 27.22 17.74
C ALA A 14 -0.15 26.06 17.79
N LEU A 15 -0.41 25.05 18.62
CA LEU A 15 0.27 23.76 18.49
C LEU A 15 -0.20 23.09 17.20
N SER A 16 0.53 23.29 16.13
CA SER A 16 0.44 22.43 14.94
C SER A 16 1.03 21.08 15.31
N GLY A 17 0.17 20.15 15.70
CA GLY A 17 0.54 18.76 15.85
C GLY A 17 1.02 18.23 14.48
N ALA A 18 2.32 17.98 14.35
CA ALA A 18 2.87 17.28 13.20
C ALA A 18 2.27 15.86 13.20
N VAL A 19 1.36 15.59 12.26
CA VAL A 19 0.90 14.24 11.98
C VAL A 19 2.09 13.50 11.36
N THR A 20 2.76 12.67 12.15
CA THR A 20 3.81 11.79 11.63
C THR A 20 3.16 10.71 10.77
N VAL A 21 3.12 10.90 9.46
CA VAL A 21 2.79 9.83 8.52
C VAL A 21 4.00 8.90 8.49
N ALA A 22 3.93 7.81 9.25
CA ALA A 22 4.95 6.78 9.14
C ALA A 22 4.74 5.99 7.85
N ALA A 23 5.77 5.91 7.01
CA ALA A 23 5.77 5.10 5.81
C ALA A 23 5.54 3.61 6.15
N GLN A 24 5.07 2.84 5.17
CA GLN A 24 4.98 1.38 5.31
C GLN A 24 6.38 0.80 5.50
N VAL A 25 6.51 -0.08 6.49
CA VAL A 25 7.76 -0.80 6.74
C VAL A 25 7.54 -2.27 6.39
N SER A 26 8.23 -2.73 5.35
CA SER A 26 8.31 -4.14 4.99
C SER A 26 9.61 -4.71 5.57
N GLU A 27 9.51 -5.68 6.46
CA GLU A 27 10.69 -6.31 7.07
C GLU A 27 11.28 -7.40 6.18
N GLY A 28 10.62 -7.71 5.06
CA GLY A 28 11.04 -8.78 4.16
C GLY A 28 10.83 -10.17 4.76
N GLY A 29 11.56 -11.14 4.25
CA GLY A 29 11.46 -12.53 4.67
C GLY A 29 10.60 -13.37 3.73
N THR A 30 10.34 -14.62 4.13
CA THR A 30 9.61 -15.59 3.33
C THR A 30 8.30 -15.96 4.02
N PRO A 31 7.17 -15.97 3.30
CA PRO A 31 5.90 -16.45 3.83
C PRO A 31 6.03 -17.88 4.38
N PRO A 32 5.50 -18.18 5.58
CA PRO A 32 5.58 -19.50 6.19
C PRO A 32 5.11 -20.66 5.29
N SER A 33 4.09 -20.43 4.48
CA SER A 33 3.56 -21.45 3.54
C SER A 33 4.54 -21.86 2.43
N PHE A 34 5.63 -21.10 2.22
CA PHE A 34 6.61 -21.45 1.17
C PHE A 34 7.58 -22.55 1.63
N GLY A 35 7.75 -22.76 2.93
CA GLY A 35 8.68 -23.73 3.48
C GLY A 35 8.08 -24.72 4.48
N LYS A 36 6.82 -24.50 4.90
CA LYS A 36 6.12 -25.40 5.83
C LYS A 36 5.05 -26.20 5.08
N ALA A 37 4.77 -27.41 5.58
CA ALA A 37 3.60 -28.17 5.13
C ALA A 37 2.34 -27.44 5.59
N VAL A 38 1.52 -27.01 4.65
CA VAL A 38 0.25 -26.33 4.89
C VAL A 38 -0.86 -26.98 4.08
N GLY A 39 -2.09 -26.89 4.55
CA GLY A 39 -3.26 -27.39 3.83
C GLY A 39 -3.38 -26.79 2.45
N ALA A 40 -3.79 -27.58 1.47
CA ALA A 40 -3.98 -27.12 0.09
C ALA A 40 -5.22 -26.22 -0.06
N ALA A 41 -6.23 -26.40 0.79
CA ALA A 41 -7.46 -25.60 0.76
C ALA A 41 -7.19 -24.19 1.28
N ILE A 42 -7.56 -23.19 0.47
CA ILE A 42 -7.52 -21.80 0.82
C ILE A 42 -8.84 -21.16 0.39
N ASP A 43 -9.46 -20.38 1.27
CA ASP A 43 -10.67 -19.65 0.92
C ASP A 43 -10.38 -18.61 -0.16
N ARG A 44 -11.38 -18.37 -1.02
CA ARG A 44 -11.18 -17.64 -2.26
C ARG A 44 -12.31 -16.63 -2.47
N TYR A 45 -11.94 -15.38 -2.65
CA TYR A 45 -12.83 -14.31 -3.05
C TYR A 45 -12.54 -13.88 -4.49
N VAL A 46 -13.55 -13.85 -5.35
CA VAL A 46 -13.43 -13.46 -6.75
C VAL A 46 -14.27 -12.19 -6.96
N THR A 47 -13.66 -11.14 -7.50
CA THR A 47 -14.39 -9.92 -7.87
C THR A 47 -15.28 -10.14 -9.09
N ALA A 48 -16.33 -9.31 -9.21
CA ALA A 48 -17.07 -9.25 -10.47
C ALA A 48 -16.15 -8.83 -11.63
N PRO A 49 -16.42 -9.29 -12.85
CA PRO A 49 -15.70 -8.82 -14.03
C PRO A 49 -15.97 -7.33 -14.26
N ILE A 50 -14.99 -6.63 -14.85
CA ILE A 50 -15.11 -5.23 -15.25
C ILE A 50 -15.03 -5.12 -16.77
N ASP A 51 -15.73 -4.14 -17.34
CA ASP A 51 -15.59 -3.79 -18.77
C ASP A 51 -14.42 -2.81 -18.94
N VAL A 52 -13.23 -3.36 -19.18
CA VAL A 52 -12.00 -2.58 -19.37
C VAL A 52 -12.12 -1.66 -20.58
N ALA A 53 -12.79 -2.08 -21.66
CA ALA A 53 -12.92 -1.27 -22.86
C ALA A 53 -13.76 -0.01 -22.59
N ALA A 54 -14.87 -0.16 -21.87
CA ALA A 54 -15.71 0.97 -21.46
C ALA A 54 -14.95 1.93 -20.52
N LEU A 55 -14.17 1.40 -19.57
CA LEU A 55 -13.34 2.22 -18.66
C LEU A 55 -12.27 3.00 -19.42
N LEU A 56 -11.60 2.40 -20.40
CA LEU A 56 -10.60 3.08 -21.23
C LEU A 56 -11.23 4.17 -22.12
N GLU A 57 -12.43 3.93 -22.63
CA GLU A 57 -13.17 4.94 -23.42
C GLU A 57 -13.60 6.13 -22.54
N GLU A 58 -14.05 5.88 -21.31
CA GLU A 58 -14.34 6.91 -20.34
C GLU A 58 -13.09 7.72 -19.99
N ASP A 59 -11.97 7.06 -19.70
CA ASP A 59 -10.68 7.68 -19.41
C ASP A 59 -10.18 8.59 -20.55
N ALA A 60 -10.38 8.17 -21.79
CA ALA A 60 -9.98 8.96 -22.97
C ALA A 60 -10.74 10.29 -23.10
N ARG A 61 -11.92 10.39 -22.48
CA ARG A 61 -12.74 11.61 -22.42
C ARG A 61 -12.48 12.46 -21.18
N THR A 62 -11.73 11.92 -20.23
CA THR A 62 -11.44 12.61 -18.95
C THR A 62 -10.49 13.77 -19.20
N PRO A 63 -10.78 15.00 -18.67
CA PRO A 63 -9.89 16.14 -18.77
C PRO A 63 -8.51 15.86 -18.17
N LYS A 64 -7.46 16.50 -18.71
CA LYS A 64 -6.06 16.28 -18.27
C LYS A 64 -5.74 16.78 -16.86
N ASP A 65 -6.58 17.61 -16.27
CA ASP A 65 -6.48 18.10 -14.90
C ASP A 65 -7.09 17.15 -13.85
N VAL A 66 -7.75 16.09 -14.29
CA VAL A 66 -8.25 15.01 -13.42
C VAL A 66 -7.16 13.99 -13.20
N PRO A 67 -6.98 13.47 -11.96
CA PRO A 67 -6.01 12.42 -11.69
C PRO A 67 -6.18 11.20 -12.57
N PHE A 68 -5.07 10.66 -13.07
CA PHE A 68 -5.04 9.50 -13.96
C PHE A 68 -5.54 8.24 -13.25
N ARG A 69 -6.61 7.62 -13.77
CA ARG A 69 -7.16 6.38 -13.25
C ARG A 69 -6.40 5.18 -13.82
N PHE A 70 -5.93 4.31 -12.93
CA PHE A 70 -5.25 3.07 -13.31
C PHE A 70 -6.02 1.81 -12.94
N GLY A 71 -7.00 1.94 -12.04
CA GLY A 71 -7.72 0.79 -11.49
C GLY A 71 -9.15 1.09 -11.13
N TYR A 72 -9.94 0.03 -10.98
CA TYR A 72 -11.33 0.06 -10.56
C TYR A 72 -11.43 -0.44 -9.11
N PRO A 73 -12.05 0.32 -8.19
CA PRO A 73 -12.19 -0.09 -6.80
C PRO A 73 -13.43 -0.97 -6.60
N PHE A 74 -13.27 -2.06 -5.85
CA PHE A 74 -14.36 -2.85 -5.30
C PHE A 74 -14.42 -2.65 -3.79
N ASP A 75 -15.53 -2.15 -3.28
CA ASP A 75 -15.78 -2.10 -1.84
C ASP A 75 -16.19 -3.48 -1.34
N VAL A 76 -15.48 -3.96 -0.31
CA VAL A 76 -15.64 -5.31 0.25
C VAL A 76 -15.60 -5.27 1.76
N ARG A 77 -15.85 -6.42 2.39
CA ARG A 77 -15.64 -6.62 3.82
C ARG A 77 -15.10 -8.02 4.05
N LEU A 78 -13.78 -8.16 3.96
CA LEU A 78 -13.08 -9.45 4.09
C LEU A 78 -12.12 -9.37 5.28
N GLY A 79 -12.38 -10.15 6.31
CA GLY A 79 -11.61 -10.14 7.55
C GLY A 79 -11.38 -11.54 8.10
N LEU A 80 -10.64 -11.60 9.20
CA LEU A 80 -10.25 -12.84 9.86
C LEU A 80 -11.44 -13.65 10.39
N ASP A 81 -12.59 -13.03 10.54
CA ASP A 81 -13.83 -13.56 11.11
C ASP A 81 -14.84 -14.07 10.07
N ASN A 82 -14.72 -13.63 8.81
CA ASN A 82 -15.75 -13.89 7.79
C ASN A 82 -15.19 -14.34 6.43
N ALA A 83 -13.87 -14.42 6.29
CA ALA A 83 -13.20 -14.87 5.07
C ALA A 83 -11.87 -15.55 5.43
N GLY A 84 -11.31 -16.30 4.47
CA GLY A 84 -10.04 -16.97 4.64
C GLY A 84 -10.12 -18.27 5.44
N THR A 85 -9.01 -18.99 5.43
CA THR A 85 -8.87 -20.29 6.08
C THR A 85 -7.82 -20.23 7.16
N TRP A 86 -8.19 -20.59 8.38
CA TRP A 86 -7.28 -20.77 9.51
C TRP A 86 -6.72 -22.17 9.59
N GLU A 87 -5.45 -22.28 9.93
CA GLU A 87 -4.75 -23.54 10.14
C GLU A 87 -3.81 -23.43 11.36
N VAL A 88 -3.74 -24.48 12.16
CA VAL A 88 -2.75 -24.63 13.24
C VAL A 88 -1.61 -25.49 12.69
N LEU A 89 -0.40 -24.95 12.73
CA LEU A 89 0.79 -25.64 12.24
C LEU A 89 1.38 -26.58 13.30
N ALA A 90 2.27 -27.49 12.88
CA ALA A 90 2.86 -28.50 13.75
C ALA A 90 3.64 -27.91 14.95
N ASP A 91 4.13 -26.69 14.83
CA ASP A 91 4.82 -25.96 15.90
C ASP A 91 3.87 -25.17 16.83
N GLY A 92 2.55 -25.32 16.65
CA GLY A 92 1.51 -24.63 17.41
C GLY A 92 1.25 -23.20 16.96
N SER A 93 1.99 -22.67 15.98
CA SER A 93 1.71 -21.38 15.37
C SER A 93 0.42 -21.44 14.54
N ARG A 94 -0.22 -20.30 14.31
CA ARG A 94 -1.44 -20.24 13.51
C ARG A 94 -1.20 -19.47 12.21
N LEU A 95 -1.85 -19.94 11.17
CA LEU A 95 -1.78 -19.39 9.83
C LEU A 95 -3.19 -19.12 9.32
N TRP A 96 -3.44 -17.90 8.84
CA TRP A 96 -4.65 -17.55 8.11
C TRP A 96 -4.30 -17.16 6.69
N ARG A 97 -5.07 -17.67 5.73
CA ARG A 97 -4.85 -17.36 4.32
C ARG A 97 -6.15 -17.05 3.60
N LEU A 98 -6.11 -16.04 2.75
CA LEU A 98 -7.21 -15.67 1.86
C LEU A 98 -6.64 -15.40 0.46
N GLN A 99 -7.22 -16.01 -0.56
CA GLN A 99 -6.92 -15.73 -1.94
C GLN A 99 -7.94 -14.74 -2.51
N ILE A 100 -7.46 -13.65 -3.10
CA ILE A 100 -8.28 -12.65 -3.79
C ILE A 100 -7.95 -12.71 -5.27
N GLU A 101 -8.99 -12.88 -6.10
CA GLU A 101 -8.88 -12.92 -7.55
C GLU A 101 -9.64 -11.75 -8.19
N CYS A 102 -8.96 -11.06 -9.08
CA CYS A 102 -9.50 -9.98 -9.90
C CYS A 102 -9.25 -10.34 -11.37
N PRO A 103 -10.12 -11.14 -12.02
CA PRO A 103 -9.86 -11.69 -13.35
C PRO A 103 -9.47 -10.62 -14.37
N GLY A 104 -8.28 -10.77 -14.97
CA GLY A 104 -7.74 -9.83 -15.95
C GLY A 104 -7.04 -8.61 -15.36
N ALA A 105 -6.89 -8.49 -14.04
CA ALA A 105 -6.13 -7.41 -13.44
C ALA A 105 -4.62 -7.54 -13.75
N ALA A 106 -3.98 -6.42 -14.03
CA ALA A 106 -2.52 -6.35 -14.14
C ALA A 106 -1.83 -6.33 -12.77
N SER A 107 -2.55 -5.84 -11.75
CA SER A 107 -2.13 -5.86 -10.36
C SER A 107 -3.30 -5.63 -9.42
N ILE A 108 -3.12 -6.00 -8.17
CA ILE A 108 -4.10 -5.81 -7.10
C ILE A 108 -3.43 -5.05 -5.96
N ASN A 109 -4.06 -3.99 -5.46
CA ASN A 109 -3.70 -3.41 -4.17
C ASN A 109 -4.92 -3.37 -3.24
N LEU A 110 -4.64 -3.43 -1.94
CA LEU A 110 -5.64 -3.63 -0.90
C LEU A 110 -5.65 -2.44 0.07
N ILE A 111 -6.84 -2.03 0.46
CA ILE A 111 -7.06 -1.05 1.51
C ILE A 111 -7.72 -1.75 2.68
N PHE A 112 -7.12 -1.60 3.85
CA PHE A 112 -7.64 -2.08 5.12
C PHE A 112 -8.23 -0.91 5.89
N ASP A 113 -9.44 -1.04 6.38
CA ASP A 113 -10.09 -0.10 7.31
C ASP A 113 -9.96 -0.56 8.77
N ARG A 114 -9.47 -1.79 8.99
CA ARG A 114 -8.98 -2.30 10.26
C ARG A 114 -7.66 -3.00 10.03
N PHE A 115 -6.63 -2.50 10.67
CA PHE A 115 -5.30 -3.04 10.60
C PHE A 115 -4.59 -2.88 11.93
N TRP A 116 -4.46 -3.97 12.65
CA TRP A 116 -3.67 -4.05 13.86
C TRP A 116 -3.08 -5.44 14.01
N LEU A 117 -1.76 -5.52 14.08
CA LEU A 117 -1.02 -6.76 14.21
C LEU A 117 -0.39 -6.83 15.60
N PRO A 118 -0.57 -7.93 16.35
CA PRO A 118 0.16 -8.17 17.58
C PRO A 118 1.66 -8.26 17.36
N ASP A 119 2.43 -7.99 18.41
CA ASP A 119 3.88 -8.20 18.39
C ASP A 119 4.21 -9.68 18.08
N GLY A 120 5.16 -9.88 17.18
CA GLY A 120 5.56 -11.19 16.71
C GLY A 120 4.72 -11.74 15.54
N ALA A 121 3.53 -11.19 15.29
CA ALA A 121 2.74 -11.56 14.12
C ALA A 121 3.27 -10.93 12.83
N ARG A 122 2.96 -11.55 11.69
CA ARG A 122 3.43 -11.14 10.36
C ARG A 122 2.34 -11.28 9.33
N LEU A 123 2.21 -10.28 8.46
CA LEU A 123 1.35 -10.35 7.28
C LEU A 123 2.22 -10.27 6.03
N PHE A 124 2.04 -11.22 5.12
CA PHE A 124 2.60 -11.22 3.77
C PHE A 124 1.47 -11.14 2.75
N ILE A 125 1.76 -10.55 1.60
CA ILE A 125 0.85 -10.55 0.45
C ILE A 125 1.69 -10.90 -0.77
N TYR A 126 1.23 -11.86 -1.57
CA TYR A 126 1.99 -12.33 -2.72
C TYR A 126 1.08 -12.78 -3.86
N ASN A 127 1.61 -12.79 -5.08
CA ASN A 127 0.91 -13.26 -6.28
C ASN A 127 0.92 -14.79 -6.42
N ALA A 128 0.13 -15.31 -7.35
CA ALA A 128 -0.09 -16.75 -7.52
C ALA A 128 1.21 -17.54 -7.77
N ASP A 129 2.12 -17.01 -8.57
CA ASP A 129 3.40 -17.64 -8.91
C ASP A 129 4.53 -17.37 -7.90
N ARG A 130 4.23 -16.62 -6.82
CA ARG A 130 5.16 -16.24 -5.74
C ARG A 130 6.35 -15.39 -6.19
N SER A 131 6.31 -14.83 -7.39
CA SER A 131 7.37 -13.97 -7.93
C SER A 131 7.37 -12.56 -7.37
N HIS A 132 6.26 -12.12 -6.79
CA HIS A 132 6.11 -10.81 -6.16
C HIS A 132 5.52 -10.97 -4.75
N VAL A 133 6.36 -10.76 -3.74
CA VAL A 133 6.01 -10.84 -2.31
C VAL A 133 6.24 -9.48 -1.67
N ILE A 134 5.28 -9.00 -0.89
CA ILE A 134 5.38 -7.81 -0.05
C ILE A 134 5.11 -8.15 1.41
N GLY A 135 5.70 -7.39 2.34
CA GLY A 135 5.74 -7.71 3.77
C GLY A 135 7.13 -8.26 4.14
N ALA A 136 7.36 -8.91 5.27
CA ALA A 136 6.40 -8.98 6.37
C ALA A 136 5.99 -7.59 6.84
N PHE A 137 4.70 -7.35 6.93
CA PHE A 137 4.16 -6.26 7.72
C PHE A 137 3.96 -6.76 9.16
N THR A 138 4.29 -5.92 10.14
CA THR A 138 4.31 -6.29 11.57
C THR A 138 3.61 -5.21 12.40
N SER A 139 3.62 -5.32 13.72
CA SER A 139 3.10 -4.28 14.64
C SER A 139 3.69 -2.89 14.38
N ARG A 140 4.88 -2.78 13.76
CA ARG A 140 5.47 -1.50 13.32
C ARG A 140 4.62 -0.74 12.29
N ASN A 141 3.70 -1.43 11.61
CA ASN A 141 2.78 -0.84 10.65
C ASN A 141 1.44 -0.42 11.27
N ASN A 142 1.22 -0.71 12.55
CA ASN A 142 0.03 -0.28 13.27
C ASN A 142 -0.02 1.25 13.35
N LYS A 143 -1.21 1.80 13.18
CA LYS A 143 -1.49 3.23 13.27
C LYS A 143 -2.68 3.46 14.19
N ASP A 144 -2.69 4.58 14.90
CA ASP A 144 -3.77 4.94 15.82
C ASP A 144 -5.14 5.02 15.12
N TYR A 145 -5.16 5.39 13.84
CA TYR A 145 -6.37 5.43 13.02
C TYR A 145 -6.74 4.07 12.41
N GLY A 146 -5.95 3.01 12.64
CA GLY A 146 -6.29 1.62 12.32
C GLY A 146 -6.43 1.28 10.83
N SER A 147 -6.01 2.14 9.90
CA SER A 147 -6.07 1.84 8.47
C SER A 147 -4.70 1.58 7.85
N PHE A 148 -4.69 0.79 6.78
CA PHE A 148 -3.47 0.43 6.06
C PHE A 148 -3.77 0.24 4.57
N ALA A 149 -2.84 0.61 3.71
CA ALA A 149 -2.94 0.37 2.28
C ALA A 149 -1.68 -0.32 1.78
N THR A 150 -1.81 -1.24 0.84
CA THR A 150 -0.66 -1.93 0.26
C THR A 150 -0.18 -1.23 -1.00
N GLN A 151 1.06 -1.47 -1.38
CA GLN A 151 1.45 -1.28 -2.78
C GLN A 151 0.76 -2.30 -3.68
N PRO A 152 0.66 -2.06 -5.01
CA PRO A 152 0.13 -3.04 -5.94
C PRO A 152 0.97 -4.32 -5.98
N VAL A 153 0.32 -5.48 -5.97
CA VAL A 153 0.94 -6.80 -6.20
C VAL A 153 0.61 -7.25 -7.61
N ARG A 154 1.60 -7.67 -8.37
CA ARG A 154 1.48 -8.04 -9.80
C ARG A 154 0.57 -9.23 -10.01
N GLY A 155 -0.20 -9.18 -11.09
CA GLY A 155 -1.10 -10.26 -11.52
C GLY A 155 -2.52 -10.06 -11.03
N ASP A 156 -3.37 -11.00 -11.39
CA ASP A 156 -4.80 -11.01 -11.12
C ASP A 156 -5.20 -11.83 -9.90
N VAL A 157 -4.20 -12.38 -9.19
CA VAL A 157 -4.37 -13.12 -7.94
C VAL A 157 -3.42 -12.57 -6.88
N SER A 158 -3.95 -12.32 -5.69
CA SER A 158 -3.19 -11.97 -4.50
C SER A 158 -3.57 -12.89 -3.34
N VAL A 159 -2.60 -13.47 -2.67
CA VAL A 159 -2.79 -14.27 -1.45
C VAL A 159 -2.33 -13.43 -0.26
N LEU A 160 -3.25 -13.25 0.70
CA LEU A 160 -2.93 -12.72 2.01
C LEU A 160 -2.57 -13.88 2.92
N GLU A 161 -1.45 -13.78 3.60
CA GLU A 161 -0.97 -14.77 4.55
C GLU A 161 -0.61 -14.10 5.87
N TYR A 162 -1.47 -14.27 6.87
CA TYR A 162 -1.23 -13.82 8.23
C TYR A 162 -0.75 -15.00 9.07
N TRP A 163 0.38 -14.81 9.74
CA TRP A 163 0.98 -15.79 10.63
C TRP A 163 1.17 -15.21 12.03
N GLU A 164 0.91 -16.02 13.03
CA GLU A 164 1.18 -15.68 14.43
C GLU A 164 1.86 -16.83 15.17
N PRO A 165 2.80 -16.52 16.09
CA PRO A 165 3.48 -17.55 16.88
C PRO A 165 2.52 -18.27 17.83
N ALA A 166 2.92 -19.48 18.25
CA ALA A 166 2.18 -20.22 19.27
C ALA A 166 2.09 -19.44 20.58
N GLY A 167 0.93 -19.51 21.24
CA GLY A 167 0.71 -18.87 22.53
C GLY A 167 0.46 -17.36 22.48
N LEU A 168 0.24 -16.78 21.30
CA LEU A 168 -0.15 -15.38 21.18
C LEU A 168 -1.56 -15.19 21.75
N ASN A 169 -1.70 -14.31 22.77
CA ASN A 169 -2.98 -14.04 23.43
C ASN A 169 -3.67 -12.75 22.95
N ALA A 170 -3.04 -12.00 22.06
CA ALA A 170 -3.61 -10.77 21.54
C ALA A 170 -4.46 -11.04 20.30
N GLN A 171 -5.52 -10.25 20.10
CA GLN A 171 -6.42 -10.40 18.98
C GLN A 171 -5.96 -9.51 17.82
N PRO A 172 -5.63 -10.06 16.65
CA PRO A 172 -5.35 -9.27 15.46
C PRO A 172 -6.62 -8.63 14.89
N GLU A 173 -6.47 -7.45 14.29
CA GLU A 173 -7.52 -6.84 13.48
C GLU A 173 -7.04 -6.71 12.04
N LEU A 174 -7.62 -7.46 11.14
CA LEU A 174 -7.39 -7.37 9.71
C LEU A 174 -8.73 -7.39 8.99
N ARG A 175 -9.03 -6.32 8.26
CA ARG A 175 -10.20 -6.27 7.38
C ARG A 175 -9.88 -5.45 6.13
N VAL A 176 -9.92 -6.12 4.99
CA VAL A 176 -9.88 -5.48 3.68
C VAL A 176 -11.24 -4.85 3.44
N SER A 177 -11.26 -3.54 3.23
CA SER A 177 -12.45 -2.75 2.91
C SER A 177 -12.56 -2.42 1.44
N ARG A 178 -11.41 -2.47 0.71
CA ARG A 178 -11.39 -2.18 -0.72
C ARG A 178 -10.30 -2.97 -1.42
N ILE A 179 -10.64 -3.46 -2.60
CA ILE A 179 -9.73 -4.09 -3.56
C ILE A 179 -9.65 -3.17 -4.77
N VAL A 180 -8.45 -2.78 -5.19
CA VAL A 180 -8.26 -2.02 -6.43
C VAL A 180 -7.75 -2.97 -7.50
N HIS A 181 -8.59 -3.23 -8.51
CA HIS A 181 -8.29 -3.99 -9.71
C HIS A 181 -7.63 -3.06 -10.72
N ALA A 182 -6.31 -3.12 -10.85
CA ALA A 182 -5.61 -2.33 -11.84
C ALA A 182 -5.82 -2.92 -13.24
N TYR A 183 -6.58 -2.25 -14.08
CA TYR A 183 -6.76 -2.61 -15.48
C TYR A 183 -5.65 -2.03 -16.38
N ARG A 184 -4.82 -1.15 -15.85
CA ARG A 184 -3.60 -0.65 -16.48
C ARG A 184 -2.38 -1.22 -15.77
N ASN A 185 -1.39 -1.68 -16.54
CA ASN A 185 -0.20 -2.31 -15.98
C ASN A 185 0.82 -1.28 -15.49
N LEU A 186 0.75 -0.94 -14.19
CA LEU A 186 1.67 -0.01 -13.54
C LEU A 186 3.16 -0.44 -13.61
N PHE A 187 3.44 -1.69 -13.93
CA PHE A 187 4.79 -2.26 -14.02
C PHE A 187 5.31 -2.38 -15.46
N ALA A 188 4.49 -2.12 -16.45
CA ALA A 188 4.91 -2.19 -17.85
C ALA A 188 5.79 -1.00 -18.21
N ARG A 189 6.83 -1.25 -19.02
CA ARG A 189 7.67 -0.17 -19.57
C ARG A 189 6.86 0.83 -20.39
N ASP A 190 5.85 0.34 -21.11
CA ASP A 190 4.99 1.15 -21.97
C ASP A 190 3.95 1.96 -21.19
N PHE A 191 3.67 1.58 -19.93
CA PHE A 191 2.81 2.36 -19.06
C PHE A 191 3.35 3.80 -18.83
N LEU A 192 4.66 3.98 -18.87
CA LEU A 192 5.30 5.29 -18.76
C LEU A 192 5.04 6.18 -19.98
N LYS A 193 4.66 5.61 -21.13
CA LYS A 193 4.31 6.36 -22.34
C LYS A 193 2.90 6.94 -22.29
N ASP A 194 1.99 6.30 -21.54
CA ASP A 194 0.60 6.73 -21.41
C ASP A 194 0.40 7.83 -20.37
N PHE A 195 1.40 8.13 -19.55
CA PHE A 195 1.37 9.18 -18.51
C PHE A 195 1.60 10.60 -19.01
N GLY A 196 1.23 10.89 -20.21
CA GLY A 196 1.58 12.14 -20.84
C GLY A 196 3.02 12.06 -21.36
N GLU A 197 3.16 12.38 -22.60
CA GLU A 197 4.46 12.36 -23.27
C GLU A 197 5.38 13.34 -22.55
N SER A 198 6.53 12.83 -22.11
CA SER A 198 7.62 13.69 -21.66
C SER A 198 7.93 14.67 -22.78
N GLY A 199 8.01 15.96 -22.48
CA GLY A 199 8.48 16.93 -23.47
C GLY A 199 9.87 16.52 -23.98
N ALA A 200 10.22 16.92 -25.20
CA ALA A 200 11.50 16.59 -25.82
C ALA A 200 12.73 17.02 -25.00
N CYS A 201 12.54 17.93 -24.03
CA CYS A 201 13.58 18.40 -23.11
C CYS A 201 13.74 17.52 -21.84
N ASN A 202 12.89 16.53 -21.62
CA ASN A 202 12.94 15.68 -20.44
C ASN A 202 13.84 14.46 -20.71
N ASN A 203 14.80 14.24 -19.82
CA ASN A 203 15.66 13.06 -19.86
C ASN A 203 15.00 11.91 -19.08
N ASN A 204 14.98 10.72 -19.69
CA ASN A 204 14.49 9.55 -19.01
C ASN A 204 15.51 9.07 -17.98
N VAL A 205 15.11 8.93 -16.73
CA VAL A 205 15.94 8.46 -15.61
C VAL A 205 16.56 7.06 -15.85
N ARG A 206 16.05 6.30 -16.80
CA ARG A 206 16.58 4.97 -17.20
C ARG A 206 17.66 5.04 -18.28
N CYS A 207 17.99 6.24 -18.78
CA CYS A 207 19.10 6.41 -19.68
C CYS A 207 20.44 6.09 -18.99
N PRO A 208 21.45 5.55 -19.72
CA PRO A 208 22.72 5.10 -19.13
C PRO A 208 23.47 6.17 -18.34
N GLU A 209 23.38 7.43 -18.72
CA GLU A 209 24.00 8.58 -18.04
C GLU A 209 23.52 8.79 -16.61
N TRP A 210 22.35 8.23 -16.23
CA TRP A 210 21.78 8.36 -14.89
C TRP A 210 22.07 7.15 -13.98
N ALA A 211 22.81 6.15 -14.45
CA ALA A 211 23.09 4.93 -13.68
C ALA A 211 23.75 5.21 -12.32
N ALA A 212 24.58 6.26 -12.22
CA ALA A 212 25.20 6.67 -10.96
C ALA A 212 24.21 7.15 -9.89
N PHE A 213 22.98 7.53 -10.31
CA PHE A 213 21.93 8.04 -9.43
C PHE A 213 20.90 6.96 -9.02
N ASP A 214 21.14 5.68 -9.38
CA ASP A 214 20.22 4.58 -9.09
C ASP A 214 19.76 4.50 -7.61
N PRO A 215 20.64 4.75 -6.60
CA PRO A 215 20.19 4.82 -5.20
C PRO A 215 19.17 5.93 -4.94
N LEU A 216 19.29 7.09 -5.60
CA LEU A 216 18.35 8.21 -5.47
C LEU A 216 17.04 7.91 -6.21
N ILE A 217 17.12 7.27 -7.36
CA ILE A 217 15.95 6.84 -8.14
C ILE A 217 15.03 5.94 -7.31
N ARG A 218 15.60 5.04 -6.51
CA ARG A 218 14.87 4.12 -5.64
C ARG A 218 14.16 4.81 -4.48
N SER A 219 14.55 6.03 -4.13
CA SER A 219 13.87 6.81 -3.08
C SER A 219 12.57 7.42 -3.56
N VAL A 220 12.37 7.56 -4.87
CA VAL A 220 11.18 8.20 -5.46
C VAL A 220 10.03 7.21 -5.57
N ALA A 221 8.86 7.62 -5.13
CA ALA A 221 7.65 6.81 -5.18
C ALA A 221 6.47 7.57 -5.79
N LEU A 222 5.58 6.81 -6.43
CA LEU A 222 4.30 7.28 -6.91
C LEU A 222 3.28 7.17 -5.77
N ILE A 223 2.52 8.24 -5.52
CA ILE A 223 1.41 8.24 -4.58
C ILE A 223 0.13 7.90 -5.35
N THR A 224 -0.58 6.88 -4.88
CA THR A 224 -1.87 6.45 -5.43
C THR A 224 -2.96 6.51 -4.37
N THR A 225 -4.21 6.63 -4.79
CA THR A 225 -5.37 6.61 -3.90
C THR A 225 -6.02 5.23 -3.88
N GLY A 226 -6.77 4.93 -2.83
CA GLY A 226 -7.61 3.74 -2.74
C GLY A 226 -8.77 3.70 -3.74
N GLY A 227 -9.00 4.78 -4.48
CA GLY A 227 -9.95 4.84 -5.60
C GLY A 227 -9.39 4.36 -6.94
N GLY A 228 -8.11 3.94 -7.00
CA GLY A 228 -7.48 3.52 -8.25
C GLY A 228 -6.94 4.68 -9.10
N PHE A 229 -6.61 5.83 -8.49
CA PHE A 229 -6.06 6.99 -9.17
C PHE A 229 -4.60 7.24 -8.76
N ARG A 230 -3.79 7.69 -9.72
CA ARG A 230 -2.52 8.32 -9.45
C ARG A 230 -2.78 9.74 -8.92
N LEU A 231 -2.13 10.10 -7.83
CA LEU A 231 -2.27 11.43 -7.24
C LEU A 231 -1.03 12.29 -7.48
N CYS A 232 0.11 11.84 -6.94
CA CYS A 232 1.33 12.62 -6.85
C CYS A 232 2.56 11.72 -6.89
N SER A 233 3.72 12.33 -6.71
CA SER A 233 4.96 11.64 -6.40
C SER A 233 5.63 12.26 -5.18
N GLY A 234 6.56 11.54 -4.58
CA GLY A 234 7.37 12.01 -3.47
C GLY A 234 8.65 11.19 -3.36
N ALA A 235 9.45 11.48 -2.37
CA ALA A 235 10.71 10.78 -2.16
C ALA A 235 10.96 10.50 -0.69
N MET A 236 11.54 9.34 -0.41
CA MET A 236 12.13 9.03 0.90
C MET A 236 13.35 9.91 1.10
N ILE A 237 13.46 10.52 2.26
CA ILE A 237 14.59 11.38 2.62
C ILE A 237 15.26 10.90 3.90
N ASN A 238 16.56 11.09 3.98
CA ASN A 238 17.31 10.88 5.21
C ASN A 238 17.12 12.05 6.17
N ASN A 239 17.30 11.79 7.46
CA ASN A 239 17.39 12.82 8.48
C ASN A 239 18.84 13.01 8.95
N VAL A 240 19.08 14.07 9.69
CA VAL A 240 20.42 14.41 10.24
C VAL A 240 20.92 13.32 11.20
N ARG A 241 20.03 12.61 11.90
CA ARG A 241 20.39 11.55 12.85
C ARG A 241 20.82 10.26 12.16
N GLN A 242 20.48 10.08 10.88
CA GLN A 242 20.75 8.86 10.11
C GLN A 242 20.24 7.58 10.81
N ASP A 243 19.11 7.68 11.51
CA ASP A 243 18.49 6.62 12.31
C ASP A 243 17.51 5.76 11.51
N LEU A 244 17.51 5.90 10.18
CA LEU A 244 16.62 5.21 9.24
C LEU A 244 15.13 5.49 9.47
N THR A 245 14.78 6.56 10.19
CA THR A 245 13.37 6.99 10.30
C THR A 245 12.82 7.28 8.91
N PRO A 246 11.73 6.62 8.49
CA PRO A 246 11.26 6.66 7.10
C PRO A 246 10.45 7.95 6.82
N TYR A 247 11.13 9.06 6.67
CA TYR A 247 10.50 10.31 6.23
C TYR A 247 10.22 10.29 4.74
N PHE A 248 9.00 10.68 4.38
CA PHE A 248 8.59 10.82 2.99
C PHE A 248 8.20 12.27 2.70
N LEU A 249 8.88 12.88 1.73
CA LEU A 249 8.66 14.26 1.31
C LEU A 249 7.77 14.28 0.06
N THR A 250 6.70 15.05 0.12
CA THR A 250 5.84 15.33 -1.02
C THR A 250 5.33 16.78 -0.96
N ALA A 251 4.60 17.22 -1.97
CA ALA A 251 4.04 18.57 -2.01
C ALA A 251 2.81 18.67 -1.09
N ASN A 252 2.58 19.86 -0.53
CA ASN A 252 1.46 20.11 0.40
C ASN A 252 0.07 19.89 -0.23
N HIS A 253 -0.05 20.03 -1.56
CA HIS A 253 -1.31 19.79 -2.27
C HIS A 253 -1.58 18.28 -2.54
N CYS A 254 -0.64 17.41 -2.22
CA CYS A 254 -0.80 15.97 -2.29
C CYS A 254 -1.46 15.41 -1.04
#